data_baa406edf0c1866dd82cb84c92b4659e
#
_entry.id   baa406edf0c1866dd82cb84c92b4659e
#
_cell.length_a   1.000
_cell.length_b   1.000
_cell.length_c   1.000
_cell.angle_alpha   90.00
_cell.angle_beta   90.00
_cell.angle_gamma   90.00
#
_symmetry.space_group_name_H-M   'P 1'
#
loop_
_entity.id
_entity.type
_entity.pdbx_description
1 polymer ?
#
loop_
_entity_poly.entity_id
_entity_poly.type
_entity_poly.pdbx_seq_one_letter_code
_entity_poly.pdbx_strand_id
1 'polypeptide(L)'
;MRHVFTKAAAVAAVGVLAFTVAQPSQASTPQQGPVRAAAAGPAYFEMTDITRATFVIKLTNSTEIEHARELISGETTDEPHVITRIIPRPAPYNPRWSYQADSDQTSFFDQGLEVCDATIPYVEEYLDEVGGAFLPGRIWCDWTSRLVREIPAP
;
A
#
# COMPACT_ATOMS: atom_id res chain seq x y z
N MET A 1 -2.95 73.99 -9.32
CA MET A 1 -4.13 74.67 -9.91
C MET A 1 -5.36 73.92 -9.50
N ARG A 2 -6.06 74.55 -8.71
CA ARG A 2 -7.45 74.47 -8.24
C ARG A 2 -8.39 74.21 -9.39
N HIS A 3 -9.40 73.33 -9.24
CA HIS A 3 -10.77 73.61 -9.48
C HIS A 3 -11.70 72.67 -8.69
N VAL A 4 -12.47 73.35 -7.87
CA VAL A 4 -13.65 72.91 -7.11
C VAL A 4 -14.85 73.13 -7.98
N PHE A 5 -15.91 72.29 -7.92
CA PHE A 5 -17.34 72.63 -8.08
C PHE A 5 -18.16 71.35 -7.84
N THR A 6 -18.86 71.25 -6.77
CA THR A 6 -20.17 71.71 -6.29
C THR A 6 -21.34 70.85 -6.77
N LYS A 7 -21.94 70.17 -5.81
CA LYS A 7 -23.32 69.83 -5.46
C LYS A 7 -24.38 69.73 -6.58
N ALA A 8 -25.14 68.64 -6.52
CA ALA A 8 -26.58 68.68 -6.50
C ALA A 8 -27.18 67.40 -5.88
N ALA A 9 -28.05 67.62 -4.91
CA ALA A 9 -28.86 66.59 -4.25
C ALA A 9 -30.14 66.37 -5.06
N ALA A 10 -30.56 65.10 -5.19
CA ALA A 10 -31.96 64.81 -5.54
C ALA A 10 -32.40 63.61 -4.68
N VAL A 11 -33.31 63.87 -3.78
CA VAL A 11 -34.10 62.94 -2.99
C VAL A 11 -35.24 62.44 -3.85
N ALA A 12 -35.34 61.09 -4.02
CA ALA A 12 -36.55 60.44 -4.45
C ALA A 12 -36.76 59.17 -3.61
N ALA A 13 -37.74 59.30 -2.72
CA ALA A 13 -38.35 58.20 -2.02
C ALA A 13 -39.26 57.44 -2.97
N VAL A 14 -39.19 56.07 -3.00
CA VAL A 14 -40.37 55.24 -3.34
C VAL A 14 -40.02 53.74 -3.05
N GLY A 15 -40.86 53.09 -2.23
CA GLY A 15 -41.37 51.76 -2.45
C GLY A 15 -40.52 50.58 -1.97
N VAL A 16 -40.72 50.25 -0.69
CA VAL A 16 -40.33 48.90 -0.18
C VAL A 16 -41.35 47.90 -0.73
N LEU A 17 -40.93 47.10 -1.73
CA LEU A 17 -41.58 45.86 -2.10
C LEU A 17 -40.77 44.72 -1.46
N ALA A 18 -41.28 44.18 -0.36
CA ALA A 18 -40.75 43.00 0.26
C ALA A 18 -41.06 41.79 -0.62
N PHE A 19 -40.09 41.35 -1.44
CA PHE A 19 -40.11 40.02 -2.03
C PHE A 19 -39.60 39.04 -1.01
N THR A 20 -40.47 38.27 -0.39
CA THR A 20 -40.11 37.06 0.35
C THR A 20 -39.66 36.00 -0.65
N VAL A 21 -38.35 35.95 -0.89
CA VAL A 21 -37.77 34.85 -1.62
C VAL A 21 -37.77 33.63 -0.70
N ALA A 22 -38.68 32.69 -0.96
CA ALA A 22 -38.60 31.36 -0.33
C ALA A 22 -37.28 30.70 -0.76
N GLN A 23 -36.34 30.57 0.17
CA GLN A 23 -35.14 29.81 -0.05
C GLN A 23 -35.51 28.31 -0.14
N PRO A 24 -35.14 27.61 -1.21
CA PRO A 24 -35.29 26.17 -1.24
C PRO A 24 -34.38 25.57 -0.14
N SER A 25 -34.99 24.85 0.77
CA SER A 25 -34.25 24.03 1.77
C SER A 25 -33.35 23.08 1.02
N GLN A 26 -32.06 23.37 1.04
CA GLN A 26 -31.06 22.38 0.57
C GLN A 26 -31.08 21.20 1.54
N ALA A 27 -31.64 20.12 1.07
CA ALA A 27 -31.53 18.83 1.75
C ALA A 27 -30.03 18.54 1.90
N SER A 28 -29.53 18.53 3.14
CA SER A 28 -28.17 18.14 3.47
C SER A 28 -28.00 16.70 3.03
N THR A 29 -27.28 16.49 1.95
CA THR A 29 -26.80 15.15 1.58
C THR A 29 -26.03 14.61 2.76
N PRO A 30 -26.31 13.39 3.28
CA PRO A 30 -25.51 12.80 4.32
C PRO A 30 -24.07 12.72 3.82
N GLN A 31 -23.18 13.47 4.42
CA GLN A 31 -21.76 13.37 4.19
C GLN A 31 -21.35 11.99 4.69
N GLN A 32 -21.21 11.02 3.78
CA GLN A 32 -20.61 9.74 4.10
C GLN A 32 -19.19 10.05 4.59
N GLY A 33 -18.99 9.93 5.91
CA GLY A 33 -17.66 9.95 6.50
C GLY A 33 -16.80 8.91 5.80
N PRO A 34 -15.47 9.02 5.87
CA PRO A 34 -14.57 8.06 5.23
C PRO A 34 -15.01 6.67 5.66
N VAL A 35 -15.45 5.88 4.68
CA VAL A 35 -15.73 4.46 4.87
C VAL A 35 -14.40 3.89 5.33
N ARG A 36 -14.27 3.64 6.63
CA ARG A 36 -13.13 2.92 7.18
C ARG A 36 -13.13 1.59 6.45
N ALA A 37 -12.19 1.41 5.51
CA ALA A 37 -12.04 0.15 4.81
C ALA A 37 -12.02 -0.93 5.89
N ALA A 38 -12.98 -1.86 5.82
CA ALA A 38 -12.97 -3.03 6.67
C ALA A 38 -11.57 -3.62 6.51
N ALA A 39 -10.93 -3.98 7.64
CA ALA A 39 -9.59 -4.55 7.61
C ALA A 39 -9.60 -5.63 6.53
N ALA A 40 -8.96 -5.36 5.40
CA ALA A 40 -8.89 -6.30 4.31
C ALA A 40 -8.27 -7.56 4.90
N GLY A 41 -8.88 -8.72 4.66
CA GLY A 41 -8.31 -9.98 5.08
C GLY A 41 -6.90 -10.14 4.50
N PRO A 42 -6.17 -11.20 4.86
CA PRO A 42 -4.83 -11.42 4.32
C PRO A 42 -4.87 -11.45 2.79
N ALA A 43 -3.86 -10.87 2.16
CA ALA A 43 -3.66 -10.90 0.73
C ALA A 43 -2.47 -11.79 0.37
N TYR A 44 -2.51 -12.38 -0.83
CA TYR A 44 -1.48 -13.29 -1.31
C TYR A 44 -0.87 -12.75 -2.60
N PHE A 45 0.46 -12.71 -2.66
CA PHE A 45 1.18 -12.16 -3.79
C PHE A 45 2.21 -13.16 -4.31
N GLU A 46 2.19 -13.39 -5.61
CA GLU A 46 3.25 -14.15 -6.28
C GLU A 46 4.44 -13.22 -6.52
N MET A 47 5.60 -13.67 -6.10
CA MET A 47 6.90 -13.05 -6.40
C MET A 47 7.78 -13.98 -7.21
N THR A 48 8.78 -13.42 -7.86
CA THR A 48 9.85 -14.13 -8.56
C THR A 48 11.18 -13.48 -8.26
N ASP A 49 12.27 -14.20 -8.51
CA ASP A 49 13.63 -13.72 -8.39
C ASP A 49 14.41 -13.84 -9.73
N ILE A 50 15.72 -13.60 -9.69
CA ILE A 50 16.62 -13.73 -10.86
C ILE A 50 16.65 -15.15 -11.43
N THR A 51 16.36 -16.17 -10.63
CA THR A 51 16.30 -17.58 -11.07
C THR A 51 15.01 -17.89 -11.83
N ARG A 52 14.03 -16.99 -11.81
CA ARG A 52 12.67 -17.17 -12.32
C ARG A 52 11.84 -18.19 -11.53
N ALA A 53 12.30 -18.60 -10.38
CA ALA A 53 11.48 -19.35 -9.44
C ALA A 53 10.32 -18.45 -8.96
N THR A 54 9.20 -19.07 -8.63
CA THR A 54 8.04 -18.35 -8.08
C THR A 54 7.80 -18.77 -6.65
N PHE A 55 7.42 -17.80 -5.83
CA PHE A 55 7.10 -17.99 -4.43
C PHE A 55 5.90 -17.12 -4.07
N VAL A 56 5.07 -17.58 -3.15
CA VAL A 56 3.91 -16.80 -2.70
C VAL A 56 4.17 -16.28 -1.30
N ILE A 57 4.04 -14.97 -1.12
CA ILE A 57 4.00 -14.35 0.20
C ILE A 57 2.55 -14.08 0.59
N LYS A 58 2.27 -14.23 1.89
CA LYS A 58 1.02 -13.84 2.52
C LYS A 58 1.26 -12.59 3.34
N LEU A 59 0.52 -11.53 3.10
CA LEU A 59 0.58 -10.28 3.86
C LEU A 59 -0.68 -10.13 4.73
N THR A 60 -0.49 -9.66 5.95
CA THR A 60 -1.56 -9.40 6.93
C THR A 60 -1.64 -7.92 7.30
N ASN A 61 -0.53 -7.18 7.13
CA ASN A 61 -0.47 -5.75 7.39
C ASN A 61 -1.07 -4.98 6.21
N SER A 62 -2.04 -4.11 6.47
CA SER A 62 -2.73 -3.35 5.44
C SER A 62 -1.83 -2.37 4.69
N THR A 63 -0.80 -1.82 5.35
CA THR A 63 0.18 -0.93 4.70
C THR A 63 1.02 -1.70 3.70
N GLU A 64 1.51 -2.88 4.08
CA GLU A 64 2.30 -3.74 3.19
C GLU A 64 1.46 -4.28 2.02
N ILE A 65 0.18 -4.57 2.27
CA ILE A 65 -0.74 -4.99 1.20
C ILE A 65 -0.94 -3.88 0.17
N GLU A 66 -1.12 -2.64 0.61
CA GLU A 66 -1.28 -1.49 -0.28
C GLU A 66 0.01 -1.23 -1.06
N HIS A 67 1.15 -1.20 -0.38
CA HIS A 67 2.45 -1.05 -1.02
C HIS A 67 2.72 -2.13 -2.09
N ALA A 68 2.38 -3.38 -1.79
CA ALA A 68 2.47 -4.48 -2.75
C ALA A 68 1.63 -4.23 -4.02
N ARG A 69 0.45 -3.65 -3.87
CA ARG A 69 -0.43 -3.29 -5.00
C ARG A 69 0.13 -2.14 -5.82
N GLU A 70 0.68 -1.13 -5.15
CA GLU A 70 1.34 0.00 -5.80
C GLU A 70 2.57 -0.44 -6.60
N LEU A 71 3.37 -1.38 -6.07
CA LEU A 71 4.49 -1.99 -6.80
C LEU A 71 4.02 -2.74 -8.05
N ILE A 72 2.96 -3.55 -7.94
CA ILE A 72 2.43 -4.32 -9.08
C ILE A 72 1.80 -3.41 -10.14
N SER A 73 1.10 -2.35 -9.73
CA SER A 73 0.50 -1.38 -10.65
C SER A 73 1.52 -0.45 -11.29
N GLY A 74 2.71 -0.33 -10.71
CA GLY A 74 3.76 0.60 -11.14
C GLY A 74 3.53 2.03 -10.63
N GLU A 75 2.67 2.23 -9.64
CA GLU A 75 2.47 3.52 -8.98
C GLU A 75 3.69 3.93 -8.16
N THR A 76 4.42 2.94 -7.62
CA THR A 76 5.71 3.16 -6.97
C THR A 76 6.78 2.20 -7.48
N THR A 77 8.03 2.59 -7.31
CA THR A 77 9.22 1.75 -7.50
C THR A 77 10.08 1.71 -6.24
N ASP A 78 9.62 2.34 -5.17
CA ASP A 78 10.33 2.40 -3.90
C ASP A 78 10.19 1.05 -3.19
N GLU A 79 11.25 0.64 -2.49
CA GLU A 79 11.29 -0.60 -1.72
C GLU A 79 10.72 -1.83 -2.47
N PRO A 80 11.27 -2.17 -3.67
CA PRO A 80 10.68 -3.18 -4.55
C PRO A 80 10.94 -4.62 -4.13
N HIS A 81 11.86 -4.85 -3.19
CA HIS A 81 12.34 -6.16 -2.81
C HIS A 81 11.69 -6.65 -1.52
N VAL A 82 11.49 -7.97 -1.42
CA VAL A 82 10.82 -8.59 -0.26
C VAL A 82 11.84 -8.92 0.81
N ILE A 83 11.56 -8.50 2.05
CA ILE A 83 12.23 -8.93 3.25
C ILE A 83 11.24 -9.63 4.20
N THR A 84 11.65 -10.76 4.75
CA THR A 84 10.80 -11.55 5.64
C THR A 84 11.62 -12.39 6.61
N ARG A 85 10.95 -13.01 7.54
CA ARG A 85 11.51 -14.11 8.32
C ARG A 85 11.05 -15.45 7.74
N ILE A 86 11.98 -16.39 7.59
CA ILE A 86 11.66 -17.75 7.14
C ILE A 86 11.08 -18.58 8.27
N ILE A 87 9.97 -19.24 7.98
CA ILE A 87 9.42 -20.32 8.77
C ILE A 87 9.73 -21.63 8.02
N PRO A 88 10.61 -22.53 8.53
CA PRO A 88 10.99 -23.76 7.86
C PRO A 88 9.88 -24.81 7.97
N ARG A 89 8.77 -24.54 7.32
CA ARG A 89 7.57 -25.37 7.25
C ARG A 89 6.81 -25.02 5.97
N PRO A 90 6.33 -26.01 5.19
CA PRO A 90 5.58 -25.75 3.99
C PRO A 90 4.27 -25.02 4.29
N ALA A 91 3.78 -24.25 3.30
CA ALA A 91 2.47 -23.65 3.32
C ALA A 91 1.60 -24.18 2.17
N PRO A 92 0.27 -24.32 2.34
CA PRO A 92 -0.60 -24.79 1.28
C PRO A 92 -0.52 -23.98 -0.02
N TYR A 93 -0.23 -22.67 0.11
CA TYR A 93 -0.09 -21.76 -1.03
C TYR A 93 1.32 -21.80 -1.68
N ASN A 94 2.27 -22.56 -1.09
CA ASN A 94 3.63 -22.76 -1.61
C ASN A 94 3.97 -24.27 -1.69
N PRO A 95 3.21 -25.11 -2.40
CA PRO A 95 3.35 -26.56 -2.34
C PRO A 95 4.68 -27.08 -2.88
N ARG A 96 5.45 -26.25 -3.59
CA ARG A 96 6.78 -26.61 -4.13
C ARG A 96 7.90 -26.39 -3.14
N TRP A 97 7.66 -25.67 -2.04
CA TRP A 97 8.69 -25.20 -1.12
C TRP A 97 8.45 -25.76 0.28
N SER A 98 9.53 -26.14 0.94
CA SER A 98 9.50 -26.67 2.30
C SER A 98 9.47 -25.57 3.36
N TYR A 99 9.40 -24.32 2.94
CA TYR A 99 9.39 -23.14 3.80
C TYR A 99 8.32 -22.12 3.37
N GLN A 100 8.09 -21.17 4.22
CA GLN A 100 7.18 -20.04 3.98
C GLN A 100 7.73 -18.75 4.58
N ALA A 101 7.25 -17.62 4.10
CA ALA A 101 7.46 -16.31 4.69
C ALA A 101 6.56 -16.13 5.92
N ASP A 102 7.08 -15.48 6.96
CA ASP A 102 6.30 -15.08 8.13
C ASP A 102 5.42 -13.87 7.75
N SER A 103 4.13 -14.09 7.66
CA SER A 103 3.17 -13.08 7.21
C SER A 103 3.12 -11.82 8.08
N ASP A 104 3.56 -11.92 9.33
CA ASP A 104 3.53 -10.80 10.27
C ASP A 104 4.87 -10.04 10.30
N GLN A 105 5.89 -10.57 9.63
CA GLN A 105 7.23 -10.01 9.52
C GLN A 105 7.70 -9.86 8.07
N THR A 106 6.76 -9.82 7.15
CA THR A 106 7.05 -9.56 5.73
C THR A 106 6.81 -8.09 5.44
N SER A 107 7.82 -7.44 4.86
CA SER A 107 7.80 -6.06 4.40
C SER A 107 8.65 -5.91 3.14
N PHE A 108 8.95 -4.67 2.76
CA PHE A 108 9.69 -4.36 1.54
C PHE A 108 10.92 -3.51 1.85
N PHE A 109 11.89 -3.47 0.93
CA PHE A 109 13.13 -2.73 1.11
C PHE A 109 13.78 -2.35 -0.23
N ASP A 110 14.59 -1.30 -0.22
CA ASP A 110 15.47 -0.91 -1.34
C ASP A 110 16.89 -1.46 -1.19
N GLN A 111 17.41 -1.42 0.03
CA GLN A 111 18.78 -1.82 0.34
C GLN A 111 18.81 -2.60 1.66
N GLY A 112 19.41 -3.74 1.64
CA GLY A 112 19.56 -4.62 2.80
C GLY A 112 21.01 -5.01 3.08
N LEU A 113 21.20 -5.92 4.02
CA LEU A 113 22.50 -6.50 4.32
C LEU A 113 22.72 -7.75 3.47
N GLU A 114 23.89 -7.91 2.87
CA GLU A 114 24.22 -9.09 2.06
C GLU A 114 24.05 -10.43 2.80
N VAL A 115 24.17 -10.43 4.13
CA VAL A 115 24.01 -11.64 4.95
C VAL A 115 22.60 -12.24 4.92
N CYS A 116 21.60 -11.51 4.45
CA CYS A 116 20.24 -11.99 4.28
C CYS A 116 19.85 -12.24 2.82
N ASP A 117 20.76 -11.99 1.86
CA ASP A 117 20.48 -12.20 0.44
C ASP A 117 20.59 -13.67 0.06
N ALA A 118 19.53 -14.18 -0.53
CA ALA A 118 19.47 -15.52 -1.10
C ALA A 118 18.33 -15.64 -2.10
N THR A 119 18.52 -16.40 -3.16
CA THR A 119 17.45 -16.72 -4.12
C THR A 119 16.49 -17.77 -3.56
N ILE A 120 15.27 -17.79 -4.10
CA ILE A 120 14.23 -18.75 -3.68
C ILE A 120 14.72 -20.20 -3.67
N PRO A 121 15.35 -20.73 -4.74
CA PRO A 121 15.85 -22.11 -4.71
C PRO A 121 17.04 -22.33 -3.75
N TYR A 122 17.85 -21.30 -3.53
CA TYR A 122 18.99 -21.41 -2.63
C TYR A 122 18.55 -21.54 -1.17
N VAL A 123 17.48 -20.86 -0.78
CA VAL A 123 16.87 -21.06 0.54
C VAL A 123 16.37 -22.49 0.73
N GLU A 124 15.73 -23.08 -0.30
CA GLU A 124 15.26 -24.47 -0.24
C GLU A 124 16.42 -25.45 -0.09
N GLU A 125 17.51 -25.25 -0.85
CA GLU A 125 18.69 -26.13 -0.86
C GLU A 125 19.40 -26.15 0.50
N TYR A 126 19.44 -25.01 1.20
CA TYR A 126 20.14 -24.86 2.49
C TYR A 126 19.19 -24.59 3.66
N LEU A 127 17.97 -25.09 3.58
CA LEU A 127 16.93 -24.79 4.56
C LEU A 127 17.27 -25.23 5.99
N ASP A 128 18.04 -26.28 6.14
CA ASP A 128 18.53 -26.81 7.42
C ASP A 128 19.59 -25.89 8.07
N GLU A 129 20.27 -25.06 7.30
CA GLU A 129 21.26 -24.08 7.79
C GLU A 129 20.64 -22.73 8.14
N VAL A 130 19.38 -22.47 7.73
CA VAL A 130 18.69 -21.20 7.93
C VAL A 130 18.52 -20.86 9.41
N GLY A 131 19.01 -19.69 9.79
CA GLY A 131 19.00 -19.20 11.16
C GLY A 131 20.30 -19.42 11.92
N GLY A 132 21.26 -20.13 11.29
CA GLY A 132 22.64 -20.28 11.73
C GLY A 132 23.57 -19.28 11.06
N ALA A 133 24.62 -19.77 10.41
CA ALA A 133 25.52 -18.94 9.62
C ALA A 133 24.85 -18.44 8.33
N PHE A 134 23.98 -19.26 7.76
CA PHE A 134 23.15 -18.89 6.62
C PHE A 134 21.85 -18.25 7.11
N LEU A 135 21.52 -17.10 6.58
CA LEU A 135 20.36 -16.26 6.94
C LEU A 135 20.19 -16.12 8.46
N PRO A 136 21.11 -15.41 9.16
CA PRO A 136 21.09 -15.27 10.61
C PRO A 136 19.75 -14.75 11.11
N GLY A 137 19.23 -15.31 12.17
CA GLY A 137 17.91 -14.96 12.71
C GLY A 137 16.74 -15.36 11.80
N ARG A 138 17.02 -16.13 10.74
CA ARG A 138 16.07 -16.51 9.68
C ARG A 138 15.59 -15.34 8.85
N ILE A 139 16.30 -14.23 8.84
CA ILE A 139 15.97 -13.07 8.01
C ILE A 139 16.41 -13.35 6.58
N TRP A 140 15.47 -13.22 5.67
CA TRP A 140 15.67 -13.40 4.24
C TRP A 140 15.26 -12.12 3.52
N CYS A 141 16.17 -11.55 2.76
CA CYS A 141 15.97 -10.37 1.93
C CYS A 141 16.46 -10.67 0.51
N ASP A 142 15.61 -11.17 -0.35
CA ASP A 142 15.98 -11.47 -1.73
C ASP A 142 16.08 -10.16 -2.53
N TRP A 143 17.32 -9.74 -2.82
CA TRP A 143 17.62 -8.49 -3.53
C TRP A 143 17.21 -8.50 -5.00
N THR A 144 16.84 -9.66 -5.52
CA THR A 144 16.38 -9.82 -6.90
C THR A 144 14.88 -10.09 -6.98
N SER A 145 14.23 -10.15 -5.81
CA SER A 145 12.80 -10.38 -5.73
C SER A 145 11.99 -9.24 -6.34
N ARG A 146 10.88 -9.60 -6.94
CA ARG A 146 9.89 -8.67 -7.42
C ARG A 146 8.50 -9.30 -7.36
N LEU A 147 7.52 -8.50 -7.05
CA LEU A 147 6.13 -8.92 -7.11
C LEU A 147 5.68 -9.04 -8.57
N VAL A 148 4.87 -10.05 -8.83
CA VAL A 148 4.32 -10.34 -10.16
C VAL A 148 2.84 -10.02 -10.22
N ARG A 149 2.09 -10.46 -9.23
CA ARG A 149 0.62 -10.27 -9.16
C ARG A 149 0.07 -10.61 -7.79
N GLU A 150 -1.09 -10.04 -7.48
CA GLU A 150 -1.96 -10.54 -6.40
C GLU A 150 -2.70 -11.78 -6.89
N ILE A 151 -2.83 -12.80 -6.03
CA ILE A 151 -3.53 -14.03 -6.34
C ILE A 151 -4.71 -14.25 -5.38
N PRO A 152 -5.77 -14.98 -5.79
CA PRO A 152 -6.83 -15.35 -4.87
C PRO A 152 -6.31 -16.08 -3.65
N ALA A 153 -6.98 -15.91 -2.51
CA ALA A 153 -6.70 -16.73 -1.33
C ALA A 153 -6.90 -18.21 -1.66
N PRO A 154 -5.91 -19.08 -1.34
CA PRO A 154 -6.01 -20.53 -1.60
C PRO A 154 -7.02 -21.23 -0.71
#